data_6ce4ced5d2d46c3bc9bff2f5c02c2688
#
_entry.id   6ce4ced5d2d46c3bc9bff2f5c02c2688
#
_cell.length_a   1.000
_cell.length_b   1.000
_cell.length_c   1.000
_cell.angle_alpha   90.00
_cell.angle_beta   90.00
_cell.angle_gamma   90.00
#
_symmetry.space_group_name_H-M   'P 1'
#
loop_
_entity.id
_entity.type
_entity.pdbx_description
1 polymer ?
#
loop_
_entity_poly.entity_id
_entity_poly.type
_entity_poly.pdbx_seq_one_letter_code
_entity_poly.pdbx_strand_id
1 'polypeptide(L)'
;MSPPPLTLLQGTVDLLVLRALQQGPSHGYAVSRWVRDRTDGVLSLEDNALYQALHRLEARGWIAAEWGLSENNRRARFYALTPAGRKELRNEVTAFRRYAEAIFKVIEPA
;
A
#
# COMPACT_ATOMS: atom_id res chain seq x y z
N MET A 1 -11.21 -5.67 -23.94
CA MET A 1 -10.58 -4.44 -23.43
C MET A 1 -10.82 -4.33 -21.93
N SER A 2 -9.76 -4.18 -21.16
CA SER A 2 -9.90 -4.03 -19.71
C SER A 2 -10.38 -2.63 -19.36
N PRO A 3 -11.25 -2.47 -18.37
CA PRO A 3 -11.60 -1.13 -17.91
C PRO A 3 -10.38 -0.43 -17.28
N PRO A 4 -10.37 0.90 -17.25
CA PRO A 4 -9.27 1.60 -16.59
C PRO A 4 -9.25 1.29 -15.09
N PRO A 5 -8.07 1.39 -14.44
CA PRO A 5 -7.99 1.19 -13.00
C PRO A 5 -8.91 2.17 -12.25
N LEU A 6 -9.41 1.72 -11.11
CA LEU A 6 -10.24 2.56 -10.25
C LEU A 6 -9.39 3.62 -9.57
N THR A 7 -9.97 4.81 -9.38
CA THR A 7 -9.36 5.84 -8.55
C THR A 7 -9.38 5.36 -7.09
N LEU A 8 -8.23 5.46 -6.43
CA LEU A 8 -8.13 5.03 -5.05
C LEU A 8 -8.87 6.00 -4.14
N LEU A 9 -9.65 5.44 -3.23
CA LEU A 9 -10.32 6.23 -2.22
C LEU A 9 -9.30 6.80 -1.24
N GLN A 10 -9.58 7.98 -0.72
CA GLN A 10 -8.71 8.65 0.23
C GLN A 10 -8.47 7.75 1.46
N GLY A 11 -7.23 7.66 1.89
CA GLY A 11 -6.85 6.85 3.04
C GLY A 11 -6.47 5.41 2.73
N THR A 12 -6.79 4.91 1.52
CA THR A 12 -6.46 3.53 1.18
C THR A 12 -5.03 3.35 0.71
N VAL A 13 -4.38 4.40 0.24
CA VAL A 13 -2.99 4.29 -0.26
C VAL A 13 -2.05 3.82 0.84
N ASP A 14 -2.14 4.40 2.03
CA ASP A 14 -1.29 4.03 3.16
C ASP A 14 -1.49 2.57 3.54
N LEU A 15 -2.74 2.12 3.58
CA LEU A 15 -3.06 0.72 3.88
C LEU A 15 -2.45 -0.23 2.86
N LEU A 16 -2.56 0.10 1.57
CA LEU A 16 -2.02 -0.74 0.50
C LEU A 16 -0.49 -0.81 0.57
N VAL A 17 0.17 0.31 0.85
CA VAL A 17 1.62 0.34 0.98
C VAL A 17 2.08 -0.50 2.17
N LEU A 18 1.45 -0.33 3.33
CA LEU A 18 1.80 -1.13 4.51
C LEU A 18 1.62 -2.62 4.24
N ARG A 19 0.51 -2.99 3.60
CA ARG A 19 0.26 -4.41 3.31
C ARG A 19 1.27 -4.97 2.32
N ALA A 20 1.64 -4.20 1.30
CA ALA A 20 2.64 -4.64 0.33
C ALA A 20 3.99 -4.91 1.00
N LEU A 21 4.36 -4.10 1.99
CA LEU A 21 5.63 -4.25 2.70
C LEU A 21 5.63 -5.40 3.69
N GLN A 22 4.48 -5.99 3.97
CA GLN A 22 4.41 -7.18 4.81
C GLN A 22 5.13 -8.37 4.18
N GLN A 23 5.28 -8.37 2.87
CA GLN A 23 6.00 -9.43 2.15
C GLN A 23 7.52 -9.38 2.40
N GLY A 24 8.03 -8.25 2.84
CA GLY A 24 9.45 -8.04 3.07
C GLY A 24 9.90 -6.71 2.50
N PRO A 25 11.17 -6.34 2.71
CA PRO A 25 11.68 -5.07 2.20
C PRO A 25 11.49 -4.94 0.70
N SER A 26 11.00 -3.78 0.26
CA SER A 26 10.73 -3.52 -1.16
C SER A 26 10.97 -2.06 -1.49
N HIS A 27 11.45 -1.80 -2.72
CA HIS A 27 11.52 -0.43 -3.23
C HIS A 27 10.15 -0.01 -3.77
N GLY A 28 9.99 1.29 -4.03
CA GLY A 28 8.67 1.84 -4.39
C GLY A 28 8.06 1.20 -5.63
N TYR A 29 8.88 0.97 -6.67
CA TYR A 29 8.37 0.34 -7.89
C TYR A 29 7.82 -1.06 -7.63
N ALA A 30 8.49 -1.83 -6.79
CA ALA A 30 8.02 -3.18 -6.45
C ALA A 30 6.71 -3.14 -5.67
N VAL A 31 6.54 -2.14 -4.79
CA VAL A 31 5.27 -1.94 -4.08
C VAL A 31 4.14 -1.68 -5.07
N SER A 32 4.37 -0.76 -6.00
CA SER A 32 3.37 -0.42 -7.02
C SER A 32 2.99 -1.63 -7.88
N ARG A 33 3.99 -2.38 -8.33
CA ARG A 33 3.76 -3.60 -9.11
C ARG A 33 2.97 -4.63 -8.33
N TRP A 34 3.33 -4.84 -7.07
CA TRP A 34 2.65 -5.83 -6.23
C TRP A 34 1.16 -5.54 -6.09
N VAL A 35 0.82 -4.26 -5.85
CA VAL A 35 -0.59 -3.85 -5.73
C VAL A 35 -1.34 -4.07 -7.04
N ARG A 36 -0.73 -3.65 -8.16
CA ARG A 36 -1.35 -3.81 -9.47
C ARG A 36 -1.58 -5.28 -9.81
N ASP A 37 -0.55 -6.10 -9.62
CA ASP A 37 -0.63 -7.52 -9.95
C ASP A 37 -1.61 -8.26 -9.04
N ARG A 38 -1.62 -7.91 -7.76
CA ARG A 38 -2.52 -8.55 -6.79
C ARG A 38 -3.99 -8.26 -7.06
N THR A 39 -4.27 -7.14 -7.68
CA THR A 39 -5.65 -6.74 -8.00
C THR A 39 -5.99 -6.92 -9.47
N ASP A 40 -5.17 -7.65 -10.22
CA ASP A 40 -5.37 -7.86 -11.65
C ASP A 40 -5.55 -6.54 -12.41
N GLY A 41 -4.81 -5.52 -12.02
CA GLY A 41 -4.84 -4.21 -12.65
C GLY A 41 -6.00 -3.32 -12.23
N VAL A 42 -6.87 -3.78 -11.33
CA VAL A 42 -8.02 -2.97 -10.90
C VAL A 42 -7.58 -1.74 -10.10
N LEU A 43 -6.57 -1.91 -9.24
CA LEU A 43 -6.02 -0.78 -8.49
C LEU A 43 -4.61 -0.49 -8.98
N SER A 44 -4.30 0.80 -9.11
CA SER A 44 -2.98 1.26 -9.52
C SER A 44 -2.56 2.45 -8.68
N LEU A 45 -1.35 2.39 -8.13
CA LEU A 45 -0.79 3.49 -7.35
C LEU A 45 -0.03 4.43 -8.30
N GLU A 46 -0.44 5.68 -8.34
CA GLU A 46 0.31 6.69 -9.06
C GLU A 46 1.63 6.97 -8.31
N ASP A 47 2.69 7.23 -9.06
CA ASP A 47 4.01 7.44 -8.47
C ASP A 47 4.01 8.53 -7.40
N ASN A 48 3.36 9.66 -7.67
CA ASN A 48 3.32 10.76 -6.73
C ASN A 48 2.62 10.37 -5.43
N ALA A 49 1.47 9.71 -5.54
CA ALA A 49 0.73 9.25 -4.36
C ALA A 49 1.52 8.21 -3.57
N LEU A 50 2.21 7.32 -4.27
CA LEU A 50 3.04 6.30 -3.64
C LEU A 50 4.17 6.94 -2.84
N TYR A 51 4.94 7.85 -3.45
CA TYR A 51 6.08 8.44 -2.77
C TYR A 51 5.67 9.36 -1.62
N GLN A 52 4.54 10.05 -1.75
CA GLN A 52 3.99 10.81 -0.63
C GLN A 52 3.61 9.90 0.53
N ALA A 53 3.00 8.76 0.23
CA ALA A 53 2.64 7.79 1.27
C ALA A 53 3.88 7.23 1.94
N LEU A 54 4.89 6.82 1.18
CA LEU A 54 6.14 6.31 1.74
C LEU A 54 6.78 7.35 2.67
N HIS A 55 6.76 8.61 2.26
CA HIS A 55 7.31 9.70 3.06
C HIS A 55 6.56 9.87 4.39
N ARG A 56 5.22 9.87 4.32
CA ARG A 56 4.37 9.98 5.52
C ARG A 56 4.60 8.83 6.49
N LEU A 57 4.62 7.60 5.96
CA LEU A 57 4.74 6.41 6.78
C LEU A 57 6.10 6.33 7.44
N GLU A 58 7.15 6.74 6.73
CA GLU A 58 8.50 6.80 7.28
C GLU A 58 8.58 7.85 8.39
N ALA A 59 7.97 9.01 8.17
CA ALA A 59 7.96 10.09 9.17
C ALA A 59 7.24 9.66 10.45
N ARG A 60 6.26 8.78 10.34
CA ARG A 60 5.53 8.26 11.50
C ARG A 60 6.23 7.08 12.18
N GLY A 61 7.34 6.61 11.60
CA GLY A 61 8.06 5.49 12.18
C GLY A 61 7.44 4.13 11.91
N TRP A 62 6.50 4.04 10.97
CA TRP A 62 5.84 2.78 10.63
C TRP A 62 6.61 1.99 9.58
N ILE A 63 7.46 2.64 8.82
CA ILE A 63 8.38 2.00 7.90
C ILE A 63 9.75 2.65 8.06
N ALA A 64 10.79 1.89 7.72
CA ALA A 64 12.16 2.36 7.72
C ALA A 64 12.77 2.14 6.35
N ALA A 65 13.64 3.03 5.93
CA ALA A 65 14.25 2.99 4.61
C ALA A 65 15.74 2.72 4.69
N GLU A 66 16.24 1.99 3.71
CA GLU A 66 17.64 1.65 3.58
C GLU A 66 18.03 1.63 2.12
N TRP A 67 19.23 2.10 1.79
CA TRP A 67 19.71 2.03 0.43
C TRP A 67 20.17 0.62 0.10
N GLY A 68 19.88 0.15 -1.11
CA GLY A 68 20.28 -1.15 -1.59
C GLY A 68 20.32 -1.18 -3.11
N LEU A 69 20.54 -2.35 -3.67
CA LEU A 69 20.55 -2.54 -5.11
C LEU A 69 19.28 -3.28 -5.55
N SER A 70 18.61 -2.74 -6.56
CA SER A 70 17.46 -3.39 -7.19
C SER A 70 17.90 -4.53 -8.10
N GLU A 71 16.94 -5.27 -8.65
CA GLU A 71 17.17 -6.35 -9.61
C GLU A 71 17.98 -5.89 -10.81
N ASN A 72 17.82 -4.64 -11.21
CA ASN A 72 18.55 -4.06 -12.34
C ASN A 72 19.90 -3.48 -11.94
N ASN A 73 20.40 -3.84 -10.75
CA ASN A 73 21.67 -3.37 -10.22
C ASN A 73 21.72 -1.84 -10.08
N ARG A 74 20.55 -1.22 -9.84
CA ARG A 74 20.45 0.22 -9.63
C ARG A 74 20.26 0.51 -8.15
N ARG A 75 20.83 1.61 -7.71
CA ARG A 75 20.68 2.05 -6.33
C ARG A 75 19.23 2.47 -6.09
N ALA A 76 18.63 1.95 -5.02
CA ALA A 76 17.25 2.25 -4.68
C ALA A 76 17.06 2.24 -3.17
N ARG A 77 16.07 3.00 -2.69
CA ARG A 77 15.67 2.93 -1.29
C ARG A 77 14.72 1.76 -1.12
N PHE A 78 15.03 0.89 -0.17
CA PHE A 78 14.17 -0.21 0.21
C PHE A 78 13.48 0.13 1.51
N TYR A 79 12.18 -0.13 1.56
CA TYR A 79 11.34 0.17 2.72
C TYR A 79 10.90 -1.12 3.37
N ALA A 80 10.86 -1.14 4.69
CA ALA A 80 10.43 -2.30 5.46
C ALA A 80 9.53 -1.87 6.60
N LEU A 81 8.58 -2.71 6.99
CA LEU A 81 7.75 -2.43 8.15
C LEU A 81 8.59 -2.47 9.42
N THR A 82 8.35 -1.51 10.30
CA THR A 82 8.83 -1.56 11.67
C THR A 82 7.84 -2.35 12.53
N PRO A 83 8.20 -2.72 13.77
CA PRO A 83 7.22 -3.32 14.68
C PRO A 83 5.98 -2.43 14.87
N ALA A 84 6.17 -1.11 14.97
CA ALA A 84 5.04 -0.17 15.05
C ALA A 84 4.20 -0.21 13.79
N GLY A 85 4.84 -0.33 12.62
CA GLY A 85 4.14 -0.43 11.35
C GLY A 85 3.33 -1.71 11.22
N ARG A 86 3.82 -2.82 11.74
CA ARG A 86 3.06 -4.07 11.75
C ARG A 86 1.79 -3.95 12.58
N LYS A 87 1.90 -3.29 13.72
CA LYS A 87 0.74 -3.04 14.59
C LYS A 87 -0.26 -2.13 13.90
N GLU A 88 0.23 -1.07 13.28
CA GLU A 88 -0.62 -0.13 12.55
C GLU A 88 -1.34 -0.83 11.38
N LEU A 89 -0.65 -1.68 10.66
CA LEU A 89 -1.26 -2.46 9.58
C LEU A 89 -2.44 -3.28 10.08
N ARG A 90 -2.27 -3.98 11.20
CA ARG A 90 -3.37 -4.77 11.78
C ARG A 90 -4.56 -3.89 12.14
N ASN A 91 -4.29 -2.73 12.74
CA ASN A 91 -5.35 -1.79 13.11
C ASN A 91 -6.09 -1.27 11.89
N GLU A 92 -5.36 -0.91 10.84
CA GLU A 92 -5.97 -0.36 9.63
C GLU A 92 -6.76 -1.42 8.85
N VAL A 93 -6.28 -2.66 8.82
CA VAL A 93 -7.03 -3.74 8.18
C VAL A 93 -8.36 -3.95 8.90
N THR A 94 -8.34 -3.99 10.22
CA THR A 94 -9.56 -4.16 11.02
C THR A 94 -10.53 -3.01 10.79
N ALA A 95 -10.03 -1.79 10.83
CA ALA A 95 -10.86 -0.60 10.63
C ALA A 95 -11.47 -0.56 9.23
N PHE A 96 -10.67 -0.91 8.23
CA PHE A 96 -11.16 -0.91 6.85
C PHE A 96 -12.24 -1.97 6.64
N ARG A 97 -12.08 -3.16 7.20
CA ARG A 97 -13.10 -4.20 7.10
C ARG A 97 -14.42 -3.76 7.71
N ARG A 98 -14.35 -3.15 8.89
CA ARG A 98 -15.57 -2.64 9.54
C ARG A 98 -16.24 -1.57 8.69
N TYR A 99 -15.45 -0.68 8.13
CA TYR A 99 -15.94 0.39 7.26
C TYR A 99 -16.60 -0.21 6.01
N ALA A 100 -15.93 -1.12 5.33
CA ALA A 100 -16.45 -1.73 4.11
C ALA A 100 -17.73 -2.52 4.37
N GLU A 101 -17.76 -3.28 5.47
CA GLU A 101 -18.95 -4.05 5.84
C GLU A 101 -20.15 -3.13 6.12
N ALA A 102 -19.89 -2.01 6.79
CA ALA A 102 -20.94 -1.04 7.07
C ALA A 102 -21.48 -0.42 5.76
N ILE A 103 -20.57 -0.07 4.84
CA ILE A 103 -20.97 0.48 3.54
C ILE A 103 -21.82 -0.53 2.77
N PHE A 104 -21.40 -1.80 2.75
CA PHE A 104 -22.17 -2.83 2.04
C PHE A 104 -23.57 -3.00 2.61
N LYS A 105 -23.74 -2.86 3.92
CA LYS A 105 -25.08 -2.92 4.53
C LYS A 105 -26.00 -1.83 4.03
N VAL A 106 -25.44 -0.69 3.66
CA VAL A 106 -26.24 0.43 3.16
C VAL A 106 -26.56 0.28 1.67
N ILE A 107 -25.58 -0.16 0.87
CA ILE A 107 -25.71 -0.12 -0.59
C ILE A 107 -26.23 -1.41 -1.20
N GLU A 108 -26.14 -2.53 -0.51
CA GLU A 108 -26.67 -3.79 -1.03
C GLU A 108 -28.18 -3.85 -0.80
N PRO A 109 -28.93 -4.41 -1.77
CA PRO A 109 -30.35 -4.60 -1.60
C PRO A 109 -30.64 -5.53 -0.41
N ALA A 110 -31.76 -5.26 0.26
CA ALA A 110 -32.21 -6.10 1.38
C ALA A 110 -32.62 -7.48 0.88
#